data_f88f80ab46f8dc9c6aece785f195cdbb
#
_entry.id   f88f80ab46f8dc9c6aece785f195cdbb
#
_cell.length_a   1.000
_cell.length_b   1.000
_cell.length_c   1.000
_cell.angle_alpha   90.00
_cell.angle_beta   90.00
_cell.angle_gamma   90.00
#
_symmetry.space_group_name_H-M   'P 1'
#
loop_
_entity.id
_entity.type
_entity.pdbx_description
1 polymer ?
#
loop_
_entity_poly.entity_id
_entity_poly.type
_entity_poly.pdbx_seq_one_letter_code
_entity_poly.pdbx_strand_id
1 'polypeptide(L)'
;MSVPQPTPLRLDTLPDSNEPFAMKLSLSARIAEKFSAKREASISLATLADIAVENGYHALCMRASLIGIHTPRAEVLEAARMLRERGLGVSMVTGDFPIPENSDDGPTALRNITPYLDLAQAFACDLVRVALRKDEDIAWAQRAADAARERGMRLAHQCHNKSLFEQIEPSIDVLRRIGRANFGLTYEPANLELCGEPYGRATIERFAPHVFNVYLQNQRLHPAAKSLMVTWCNGNVPFDQIAVHEPGGIDFPEIMQTLVALGYDGTVTIHDASLGRPREDAARNAAYLRSLARFAPVGQSVAS
;
A
#
# COMPACT_ATOMS: atom_id res chain seq x y z
N MET A 1 -25.88 7.52 27.19
CA MET A 1 -25.77 6.10 26.85
C MET A 1 -24.30 5.82 26.57
N SER A 2 -23.68 4.95 27.39
CA SER A 2 -22.22 4.64 27.33
C SER A 2 -22.00 3.69 26.16
N VAL A 3 -21.13 4.09 25.21
CA VAL A 3 -20.69 3.23 24.11
C VAL A 3 -19.85 2.10 24.72
N PRO A 4 -20.15 0.83 24.44
CA PRO A 4 -19.34 -0.28 24.95
C PRO A 4 -17.93 -0.20 24.35
N GLN A 5 -16.92 -0.26 25.21
CA GLN A 5 -15.52 -0.38 24.82
C GLN A 5 -15.31 -1.75 24.17
N PRO A 6 -14.60 -1.84 23.02
CA PRO A 6 -14.28 -3.13 22.42
C PRO A 6 -13.41 -3.95 23.38
N THR A 7 -13.81 -5.18 23.61
CA THR A 7 -13.05 -6.14 24.44
C THR A 7 -11.71 -6.42 23.74
N PRO A 8 -10.57 -6.28 24.41
CA PRO A 8 -9.28 -6.63 23.80
C PRO A 8 -9.27 -8.14 23.47
N LEU A 9 -8.96 -8.47 22.22
CA LEU A 9 -8.74 -9.84 21.78
C LEU A 9 -7.63 -10.47 22.63
N ARG A 10 -7.90 -11.62 23.22
CA ARG A 10 -6.86 -12.39 23.92
C ARG A 10 -5.91 -13.01 22.88
N LEU A 11 -4.61 -12.83 23.09
CA LEU A 11 -3.53 -13.38 22.26
C LEU A 11 -3.58 -14.92 22.14
N ASP A 12 -4.26 -15.57 23.07
CA ASP A 12 -4.47 -17.03 23.17
C ASP A 12 -5.41 -17.58 22.07
N THR A 13 -6.12 -16.73 21.32
CA THR A 13 -7.03 -17.13 20.22
C THR A 13 -6.38 -16.99 18.82
N LEU A 14 -5.12 -16.59 18.76
CA LEU A 14 -4.38 -16.59 17.48
C LEU A 14 -4.01 -18.05 17.11
N PRO A 15 -4.12 -18.42 15.82
CA PRO A 15 -3.74 -19.77 15.38
C PRO A 15 -2.31 -20.14 15.77
N ASP A 16 -2.08 -21.42 16.05
CA ASP A 16 -0.81 -21.95 16.53
C ASP A 16 0.38 -21.61 15.62
N SER A 17 1.58 -21.54 16.22
CA SER A 17 2.84 -21.14 15.57
C SER A 17 3.35 -22.05 14.44
N ASN A 18 2.59 -23.08 14.06
CA ASN A 18 2.89 -24.01 12.96
C ASN A 18 2.16 -23.66 11.64
N GLU A 19 1.43 -22.57 11.56
CA GLU A 19 0.79 -22.13 10.32
C GLU A 19 1.84 -21.55 9.36
N PRO A 20 1.89 -22.03 8.09
CA PRO A 20 2.92 -21.62 7.12
C PRO A 20 2.74 -20.21 6.58
N PHE A 21 1.66 -19.51 6.95
CA PHE A 21 1.29 -18.20 6.40
C PHE A 21 1.61 -17.08 7.38
N ALA A 22 2.60 -16.26 7.05
CA ALA A 22 2.94 -15.09 7.83
C ALA A 22 3.08 -13.87 6.91
N MET A 23 2.17 -12.91 7.09
CA MET A 23 2.23 -11.61 6.42
C MET A 23 3.56 -10.91 6.68
N LYS A 24 4.00 -10.09 5.73
CA LYS A 24 5.14 -9.19 5.89
C LYS A 24 4.66 -7.78 6.17
N LEU A 25 5.29 -7.09 7.12
CA LEU A 25 4.98 -5.70 7.42
C LEU A 25 5.92 -4.79 6.64
N SER A 26 5.37 -3.82 5.91
CA SER A 26 6.12 -2.84 5.15
C SER A 26 5.78 -1.42 5.59
N LEU A 27 6.75 -0.50 5.46
CA LEU A 27 6.58 0.92 5.73
C LEU A 27 6.65 1.70 4.42
N SER A 28 5.61 2.44 4.09
CA SER A 28 5.63 3.31 2.92
C SER A 28 6.42 4.59 3.19
N ALA A 29 7.21 5.02 2.20
CA ALA A 29 7.82 6.35 2.19
C ALA A 29 6.80 7.49 2.35
N ARG A 30 5.51 7.19 2.17
CA ARG A 30 4.39 8.11 2.42
C ARG A 30 4.41 8.72 3.82
N ILE A 31 4.90 8.00 4.83
CA ILE A 31 4.99 8.49 6.21
C ILE A 31 5.94 9.69 6.35
N ALA A 32 6.86 9.86 5.40
CA ALA A 32 7.76 11.00 5.32
C ALA A 32 7.20 12.16 4.47
N GLU A 33 6.07 11.98 3.79
CA GLU A 33 5.44 12.97 2.92
C GLU A 33 4.24 13.61 3.61
N LYS A 34 4.12 14.94 3.53
CA LYS A 34 2.89 15.64 3.94
C LYS A 34 1.73 15.24 3.02
N PHE A 35 0.50 15.32 3.53
CA PHE A 35 -0.68 14.98 2.75
C PHE A 35 -0.77 15.75 1.43
N SER A 36 -0.52 17.06 1.47
CA SER A 36 -0.61 17.97 0.32
C SER A 36 0.69 18.16 -0.46
N ALA A 37 1.82 17.58 0.01
CA ALA A 37 3.14 17.75 -0.60
C ALA A 37 3.81 16.37 -0.78
N LYS A 38 3.40 15.66 -1.83
CA LYS A 38 3.81 14.27 -2.08
C LYS A 38 5.13 14.16 -2.88
N ARG A 39 5.75 15.29 -3.22
CA ARG A 39 6.98 15.33 -4.02
C ARG A 39 8.25 15.36 -3.18
N GLU A 40 8.12 15.72 -1.90
CA GLU A 40 9.25 15.89 -1.00
C GLU A 40 9.05 15.06 0.26
N ALA A 41 10.07 14.31 0.64
CA ALA A 41 10.13 13.61 1.90
C ALA A 41 10.79 14.49 2.96
N SER A 42 10.25 14.48 4.18
CA SER A 42 10.77 15.27 5.33
C SER A 42 12.00 14.64 5.99
N ILE A 43 12.32 13.39 5.64
CA ILE A 43 13.49 12.66 6.15
C ILE A 43 14.16 11.91 4.98
N SER A 44 15.45 11.61 5.15
CA SER A 44 16.22 10.87 4.14
C SER A 44 15.79 9.39 4.07
N LEU A 45 16.12 8.72 2.97
CA LEU A 45 15.92 7.28 2.82
C LEU A 45 16.68 6.50 3.91
N ALA A 46 17.89 6.91 4.26
CA ALA A 46 18.67 6.27 5.33
C ALA A 46 17.95 6.35 6.68
N THR A 47 17.44 7.54 7.04
CA THR A 47 16.65 7.73 8.27
C THR A 47 15.38 6.88 8.25
N LEU A 48 14.67 6.82 7.12
CA LEU A 48 13.46 5.98 6.99
C LEU A 48 13.80 4.49 7.13
N ALA A 49 14.93 4.06 6.55
CA ALA A 49 15.40 2.68 6.68
C ALA A 49 15.76 2.32 8.13
N ASP A 50 16.44 3.22 8.85
CA ASP A 50 16.77 3.03 10.26
C ASP A 50 15.47 2.90 11.10
N ILE A 51 14.48 3.77 10.87
CA ILE A 51 13.15 3.67 11.52
C ILE A 51 12.50 2.31 11.22
N ALA A 52 12.56 1.85 9.98
CA ALA A 52 11.97 0.57 9.59
C ALA A 52 12.66 -0.62 10.30
N VAL A 53 13.99 -0.65 10.35
CA VAL A 53 14.76 -1.69 11.06
C VAL A 53 14.45 -1.69 12.55
N GLU A 54 14.53 -0.52 13.20
CA GLU A 54 14.26 -0.37 14.65
C GLU A 54 12.87 -0.90 15.05
N ASN A 55 11.91 -0.82 14.15
CA ASN A 55 10.53 -1.24 14.42
C ASN A 55 10.15 -2.55 13.73
N GLY A 56 11.14 -3.30 13.23
CA GLY A 56 10.97 -4.64 12.70
C GLY A 56 10.15 -4.74 11.42
N TYR A 57 10.17 -3.74 10.56
CA TYR A 57 9.60 -3.85 9.23
C TYR A 57 10.47 -4.75 8.35
N HIS A 58 9.84 -5.47 7.42
CA HIS A 58 10.52 -6.34 6.47
C HIS A 58 10.96 -5.60 5.21
N ALA A 59 10.25 -4.53 4.87
CA ALA A 59 10.45 -3.83 3.60
C ALA A 59 10.02 -2.36 3.69
N LEU A 60 10.47 -1.59 2.70
CA LEU A 60 9.91 -0.27 2.38
C LEU A 60 9.05 -0.35 1.12
N CYS A 61 7.94 0.37 1.09
CA CYS A 61 7.27 0.71 -0.16
C CYS A 61 7.85 2.02 -0.68
N MET A 62 8.61 1.93 -1.79
CA MET A 62 9.38 3.04 -2.33
C MET A 62 8.51 4.00 -3.14
N ARG A 63 8.74 5.31 -2.96
CA ARG A 63 8.05 6.37 -3.69
C ARG A 63 9.04 7.36 -4.28
N ALA A 64 8.61 8.04 -5.36
CA ALA A 64 9.43 8.98 -6.12
C ALA A 64 9.94 10.18 -5.30
N SER A 65 9.31 10.51 -4.17
CA SER A 65 9.79 11.52 -3.21
C SER A 65 11.15 11.20 -2.59
N LEU A 66 11.54 9.93 -2.58
CA LEU A 66 12.86 9.47 -2.15
C LEU A 66 13.68 8.95 -3.35
N ILE A 67 13.15 7.94 -4.05
CA ILE A 67 13.80 7.34 -5.23
C ILE A 67 12.72 7.05 -6.27
N GLY A 68 12.90 7.58 -7.48
CA GLY A 68 11.98 7.41 -8.61
C GLY A 68 12.69 7.15 -9.94
N ILE A 69 11.93 7.08 -11.02
CA ILE A 69 12.46 6.82 -12.37
C ILE A 69 13.40 7.93 -12.88
N HIS A 70 13.34 9.12 -12.27
CA HIS A 70 14.21 10.26 -12.59
C HIS A 70 15.48 10.31 -11.74
N THR A 71 15.62 9.43 -10.76
CA THR A 71 16.81 9.34 -9.92
C THR A 71 17.97 8.76 -10.73
N PRO A 72 19.17 9.35 -10.69
CA PRO A 72 20.33 8.80 -11.36
C PRO A 72 20.57 7.33 -10.99
N ARG A 73 20.87 6.48 -11.98
CA ARG A 73 21.02 5.04 -11.77
C ARG A 73 22.02 4.67 -10.67
N ALA A 74 23.12 5.42 -10.55
CA ALA A 74 24.11 5.18 -9.50
C ALA A 74 23.53 5.36 -8.10
N GLU A 75 22.69 6.38 -7.91
CA GLU A 75 21.99 6.63 -6.64
C GLU A 75 20.93 5.55 -6.35
N VAL A 76 20.21 5.08 -7.37
CA VAL A 76 19.27 3.95 -7.24
C VAL A 76 20.00 2.69 -6.76
N LEU A 77 21.14 2.36 -7.36
CA LEU A 77 21.93 1.18 -7.00
C LEU A 77 22.53 1.29 -5.59
N GLU A 78 22.97 2.48 -5.21
CA GLU A 78 23.47 2.77 -3.86
C GLU A 78 22.34 2.62 -2.82
N ALA A 79 21.16 3.17 -3.09
CA ALA A 79 19.99 3.02 -2.25
C ALA A 79 19.60 1.54 -2.08
N ALA A 80 19.60 0.77 -3.17
CA ALA A 80 19.29 -0.65 -3.13
C ALA A 80 20.33 -1.45 -2.32
N ARG A 81 21.62 -1.11 -2.44
CA ARG A 81 22.70 -1.69 -1.64
C ARG A 81 22.50 -1.39 -0.15
N MET A 82 22.27 -0.12 0.18
CA MET A 82 22.07 0.37 1.56
C MET A 82 20.89 -0.33 2.25
N LEU A 83 19.78 -0.56 1.54
CA LEU A 83 18.62 -1.27 2.08
C LEU A 83 18.94 -2.75 2.34
N ARG A 84 19.59 -3.43 1.40
CA ARG A 84 20.01 -4.84 1.58
C ARG A 84 20.95 -5.02 2.75
N GLU A 85 21.93 -4.12 2.93
CA GLU A 85 22.87 -4.16 4.06
C GLU A 85 22.16 -4.02 5.41
N ARG A 86 21.00 -3.38 5.44
CA ARG A 86 20.11 -3.27 6.60
C ARG A 86 19.11 -4.44 6.75
N GLY A 87 19.12 -5.40 5.84
CA GLY A 87 18.16 -6.50 5.82
C GLY A 87 16.75 -6.09 5.38
N LEU A 88 16.59 -4.93 4.72
CA LEU A 88 15.31 -4.45 4.23
C LEU A 88 15.10 -4.78 2.75
N GLY A 89 13.91 -5.34 2.43
CA GLY A 89 13.43 -5.44 1.07
C GLY A 89 12.72 -4.15 0.58
N VAL A 90 12.27 -4.19 -0.68
CA VAL A 90 11.31 -3.23 -1.23
C VAL A 90 10.06 -3.98 -1.64
N SER A 91 8.91 -3.64 -1.05
CA SER A 91 7.65 -4.38 -1.23
C SER A 91 6.89 -3.96 -2.50
N MET A 92 7.05 -2.72 -2.91
CA MET A 92 6.46 -2.15 -4.12
C MET A 92 7.16 -0.84 -4.46
N VAL A 93 7.26 -0.51 -5.75
CA VAL A 93 7.71 0.80 -6.19
C VAL A 93 6.56 1.61 -6.79
N THR A 94 6.50 2.90 -6.44
CA THR A 94 5.69 3.92 -7.10
C THR A 94 6.65 4.90 -7.75
N GLY A 95 6.93 4.70 -9.04
CA GLY A 95 8.13 5.24 -9.69
C GLY A 95 8.10 6.72 -10.03
N ASP A 96 6.92 7.38 -10.04
CA ASP A 96 6.77 8.80 -10.39
C ASP A 96 5.70 9.51 -9.56
N PHE A 97 5.59 10.85 -9.72
CA PHE A 97 4.62 11.68 -8.99
C PHE A 97 3.20 11.67 -9.56
N PRO A 98 2.96 11.55 -10.87
CA PRO A 98 1.59 11.54 -11.41
C PRO A 98 0.69 10.47 -10.80
N ILE A 99 1.25 9.31 -10.41
CA ILE A 99 0.50 8.21 -9.79
C ILE A 99 0.00 8.58 -8.37
N PRO A 100 0.87 8.97 -7.40
CA PRO A 100 0.41 9.31 -6.06
C PRO A 100 -0.38 10.62 -5.99
N GLU A 101 -0.18 11.52 -6.93
CA GLU A 101 -0.99 12.74 -7.05
C GLU A 101 -2.36 12.46 -7.66
N ASN A 102 -2.56 11.25 -8.19
CA ASN A 102 -3.77 10.85 -8.91
C ASN A 102 -4.12 11.84 -10.04
N SER A 103 -3.08 12.25 -10.77
CA SER A 103 -3.20 13.21 -11.88
C SER A 103 -3.67 12.52 -13.16
N ASP A 104 -4.10 13.32 -14.14
CA ASP A 104 -4.48 12.81 -15.46
C ASP A 104 -3.32 12.15 -16.20
N ASP A 105 -2.09 12.47 -15.82
CA ASP A 105 -0.86 11.86 -16.37
C ASP A 105 -0.48 10.53 -15.72
N GLY A 106 -1.17 10.10 -14.64
CA GLY A 106 -0.88 8.82 -13.97
C GLY A 106 -0.81 7.62 -14.90
N PRO A 107 -1.72 7.46 -15.90
CA PRO A 107 -1.66 6.37 -16.87
C PRO A 107 -0.49 6.41 -17.85
N THR A 108 0.32 7.46 -17.89
CA THR A 108 1.51 7.51 -18.77
C THR A 108 2.54 6.44 -18.45
N ALA A 109 2.60 5.99 -17.18
CA ALA A 109 3.43 4.86 -16.78
C ALA A 109 3.09 3.58 -17.55
N LEU A 110 1.83 3.33 -17.86
CA LEU A 110 1.40 2.16 -18.65
C LEU A 110 1.88 2.22 -20.11
N ARG A 111 2.03 3.43 -20.67
CA ARG A 111 2.47 3.61 -22.05
C ARG A 111 3.97 3.48 -22.21
N ASN A 112 4.73 3.66 -21.13
CA ASN A 112 6.17 3.48 -21.06
C ASN A 112 6.56 2.84 -19.73
N ILE A 113 6.27 1.55 -19.58
CA ILE A 113 6.47 0.84 -18.30
C ILE A 113 7.94 0.50 -18.03
N THR A 114 8.81 0.48 -19.06
CA THR A 114 10.21 0.03 -18.95
C THR A 114 10.99 0.72 -17.82
N PRO A 115 11.00 2.06 -17.67
CA PRO A 115 11.75 2.72 -16.59
C PRO A 115 11.30 2.29 -15.19
N TYR A 116 10.01 1.98 -15.00
CA TYR A 116 9.44 1.52 -13.73
C TYR A 116 9.86 0.08 -13.43
N LEU A 117 9.90 -0.78 -14.44
CA LEU A 117 10.41 -2.15 -14.30
C LEU A 117 11.92 -2.14 -14.02
N ASP A 118 12.69 -1.27 -14.66
CA ASP A 118 14.13 -1.10 -14.41
C ASP A 118 14.40 -0.64 -12.96
N LEU A 119 13.57 0.28 -12.46
CA LEU A 119 13.62 0.75 -11.07
C LEU A 119 13.31 -0.39 -10.11
N ALA A 120 12.23 -1.13 -10.35
CA ALA A 120 11.82 -2.27 -9.52
C ALA A 120 12.91 -3.36 -9.51
N GLN A 121 13.49 -3.67 -10.65
CA GLN A 121 14.58 -4.65 -10.80
C GLN A 121 15.82 -4.24 -9.99
N ALA A 122 16.18 -2.95 -9.99
CA ALA A 122 17.33 -2.45 -9.21
C ALA A 122 17.16 -2.69 -7.71
N PHE A 123 15.91 -2.66 -7.22
CA PHE A 123 15.56 -2.96 -5.83
C PHE A 123 15.27 -4.44 -5.55
N ALA A 124 15.38 -5.34 -6.53
CA ALA A 124 14.92 -6.72 -6.43
C ALA A 124 13.42 -6.80 -5.98
N CYS A 125 12.61 -5.85 -6.45
CA CYS A 125 11.18 -5.74 -6.20
C CYS A 125 10.41 -6.25 -7.41
N ASP A 126 9.40 -7.06 -7.20
CA ASP A 126 8.58 -7.64 -8.28
C ASP A 126 7.25 -6.92 -8.49
N LEU A 127 6.95 -5.87 -7.72
CA LEU A 127 5.66 -5.19 -7.75
C LEU A 127 5.80 -3.70 -8.07
N VAL A 128 5.11 -3.26 -9.12
CA VAL A 128 5.06 -1.85 -9.55
C VAL A 128 3.62 -1.34 -9.45
N ARG A 129 3.44 -0.19 -8.79
CA ARG A 129 2.16 0.51 -8.77
C ARG A 129 1.96 1.32 -10.04
N VAL A 130 0.78 1.19 -10.65
CA VAL A 130 0.34 1.92 -11.83
C VAL A 130 -1.02 2.59 -11.59
N ALA A 131 -1.49 3.41 -12.54
CA ALA A 131 -2.78 4.07 -12.47
C ALA A 131 -3.57 3.90 -13.79
N LEU A 132 -4.89 3.68 -13.67
CA LEU A 132 -5.86 3.67 -14.77
C LEU A 132 -6.98 4.64 -14.43
N ARG A 133 -7.33 5.53 -15.37
CA ARG A 133 -8.36 6.54 -15.16
C ARG A 133 -9.54 6.42 -16.13
N LYS A 134 -9.34 5.80 -17.26
CA LYS A 134 -10.35 5.65 -18.29
C LYS A 134 -10.20 4.33 -19.05
N ASP A 135 -11.24 3.93 -19.75
CA ASP A 135 -11.33 2.63 -20.43
C ASP A 135 -10.18 2.37 -21.41
N GLU A 136 -9.69 3.41 -22.10
CA GLU A 136 -8.55 3.27 -23.02
C GLU A 136 -7.25 2.82 -22.31
N ASP A 137 -7.14 3.07 -21.02
CA ASP A 137 -5.97 2.65 -20.24
C ASP A 137 -5.89 1.13 -20.05
N ILE A 138 -7.02 0.41 -20.21
CA ILE A 138 -7.08 -1.06 -20.07
C ILE A 138 -6.18 -1.75 -21.10
N ALA A 139 -6.22 -1.31 -22.36
CA ALA A 139 -5.36 -1.88 -23.40
C ALA A 139 -3.88 -1.61 -23.14
N TRP A 140 -3.54 -0.48 -22.53
CA TRP A 140 -2.18 -0.18 -22.11
C TRP A 140 -1.76 -0.99 -20.89
N ALA A 141 -2.67 -1.21 -19.94
CA ALA A 141 -2.43 -2.08 -18.78
C ALA A 141 -2.15 -3.53 -19.20
N GLN A 142 -2.85 -4.04 -20.22
CA GLN A 142 -2.57 -5.36 -20.81
C GLN A 142 -1.14 -5.45 -21.35
N ARG A 143 -0.72 -4.47 -22.17
CA ARG A 143 0.62 -4.43 -22.76
C ARG A 143 1.70 -4.27 -21.69
N ALA A 144 1.48 -3.38 -20.72
CA ALA A 144 2.40 -3.18 -19.62
C ALA A 144 2.54 -4.44 -18.74
N ALA A 145 1.44 -5.14 -18.48
CA ALA A 145 1.45 -6.40 -17.73
C ALA A 145 2.18 -7.52 -18.51
N ASP A 146 2.01 -7.58 -19.84
CA ASP A 146 2.74 -8.53 -20.67
C ASP A 146 4.27 -8.26 -20.61
N ALA A 147 4.71 -6.99 -20.72
CA ALA A 147 6.12 -6.60 -20.56
C ALA A 147 6.67 -6.88 -19.15
N ALA A 148 5.85 -6.65 -18.10
CA ALA A 148 6.22 -6.97 -16.73
C ALA A 148 6.37 -8.49 -16.52
N ARG A 149 5.48 -9.31 -17.11
CA ARG A 149 5.54 -10.78 -17.04
C ARG A 149 6.84 -11.35 -17.62
N GLU A 150 7.34 -10.78 -18.72
CA GLU A 150 8.62 -11.18 -19.32
C GLU A 150 9.81 -11.02 -18.37
N ARG A 151 9.66 -10.15 -17.35
CA ARG A 151 10.66 -9.92 -16.30
C ARG A 151 10.29 -10.57 -14.96
N GLY A 152 9.26 -11.41 -14.91
CA GLY A 152 8.77 -12.01 -13.66
C GLY A 152 8.15 -11.01 -12.69
N MET A 153 7.64 -9.88 -13.19
CA MET A 153 7.09 -8.78 -12.37
C MET A 153 5.57 -8.68 -12.46
N ARG A 154 5.00 -8.03 -11.46
CA ARG A 154 3.56 -7.79 -11.30
C ARG A 154 3.28 -6.29 -11.32
N LEU A 155 2.08 -5.94 -11.77
CA LEU A 155 1.56 -4.58 -11.70
C LEU A 155 0.33 -4.54 -10.79
N ALA A 156 0.17 -3.49 -10.00
CA ALA A 156 -1.02 -3.28 -9.19
C ALA A 156 -1.57 -1.86 -9.32
N HIS A 157 -2.89 -1.76 -9.42
CA HIS A 157 -3.60 -0.51 -9.19
C HIS A 157 -4.06 -0.44 -7.73
N GLN A 158 -3.96 0.69 -7.09
CA GLN A 158 -4.50 0.91 -5.74
C GLN A 158 -6.02 1.16 -5.83
N CYS A 159 -6.83 0.63 -4.91
CA CYS A 159 -8.17 1.17 -4.69
C CYS A 159 -8.03 2.67 -4.43
N HIS A 160 -8.50 3.51 -5.33
CA HIS A 160 -8.17 4.93 -5.27
C HIS A 160 -9.22 5.82 -5.92
N ASN A 161 -9.51 6.96 -5.28
CA ASN A 161 -10.38 7.99 -5.83
C ASN A 161 -9.89 8.52 -7.19
N LYS A 162 -10.80 8.99 -8.02
CA LYS A 162 -10.57 9.51 -9.39
C LYS A 162 -9.86 8.50 -10.29
N SER A 163 -10.24 7.22 -10.20
CA SER A 163 -9.71 6.15 -11.02
C SER A 163 -10.78 5.13 -11.36
N LEU A 164 -10.48 4.17 -12.23
CA LEU A 164 -11.37 3.03 -12.51
C LEU A 164 -11.54 2.09 -11.31
N PHE A 165 -10.84 2.34 -10.19
CA PHE A 165 -10.82 1.52 -8.98
C PHE A 165 -11.42 2.24 -7.77
N GLU A 166 -12.35 3.17 -7.99
CA GLU A 166 -13.11 3.81 -6.91
C GLU A 166 -14.16 2.89 -6.29
N GLN A 167 -14.77 2.02 -7.08
CA GLN A 167 -15.89 1.18 -6.67
C GLN A 167 -15.59 -0.30 -6.90
N ILE A 168 -16.19 -1.16 -6.10
CA ILE A 168 -15.89 -2.60 -6.06
C ILE A 168 -16.25 -3.27 -7.38
N GLU A 169 -17.50 -3.11 -7.85
CA GLU A 169 -17.96 -3.79 -9.06
C GLU A 169 -17.20 -3.33 -10.32
N PRO A 170 -17.05 -2.02 -10.57
CA PRO A 170 -16.22 -1.53 -11.66
C PRO A 170 -14.77 -2.04 -11.59
N SER A 171 -14.16 -2.08 -10.40
CA SER A 171 -12.79 -2.58 -10.22
C SER A 171 -12.66 -4.05 -10.66
N ILE A 172 -13.60 -4.90 -10.26
CA ILE A 172 -13.61 -6.32 -10.63
C ILE A 172 -13.81 -6.47 -12.16
N ASP A 173 -14.67 -5.66 -12.77
CA ASP A 173 -14.85 -5.66 -14.22
C ASP A 173 -13.57 -5.25 -14.96
N VAL A 174 -12.90 -4.20 -14.50
CA VAL A 174 -11.62 -3.75 -15.06
C VAL A 174 -10.56 -4.85 -14.95
N LEU A 175 -10.40 -5.49 -13.80
CA LEU A 175 -9.46 -6.60 -13.61
C LEU A 175 -9.75 -7.77 -14.56
N ARG A 176 -11.03 -8.13 -14.71
CA ARG A 176 -11.45 -9.17 -15.65
C ARG A 176 -11.14 -8.79 -17.11
N ARG A 177 -11.38 -7.54 -17.50
CA ARG A 177 -11.09 -7.03 -18.85
C ARG A 177 -9.60 -6.94 -19.13
N ILE A 178 -8.77 -6.60 -18.14
CA ILE A 178 -7.30 -6.69 -18.27
C ILE A 178 -6.88 -8.15 -18.46
N GLY A 179 -7.43 -9.10 -17.69
CA GLY A 179 -7.27 -10.54 -17.90
C GLY A 179 -5.81 -11.00 -17.87
N ARG A 180 -4.97 -10.43 -17.00
CA ARG A 180 -3.57 -10.82 -16.81
C ARG A 180 -3.34 -11.23 -15.37
N ALA A 181 -2.84 -12.45 -15.15
CA ALA A 181 -2.60 -12.99 -13.79
C ALA A 181 -1.58 -12.18 -12.97
N ASN A 182 -0.68 -11.46 -13.66
CA ASN A 182 0.30 -10.57 -13.03
C ASN A 182 -0.16 -9.10 -12.96
N PHE A 183 -1.45 -8.83 -13.18
CA PHE A 183 -2.07 -7.53 -12.91
C PHE A 183 -3.13 -7.70 -11.82
N GLY A 184 -2.98 -6.94 -10.74
CA GLY A 184 -3.87 -7.02 -9.60
C GLY A 184 -4.09 -5.65 -8.96
N LEU A 185 -4.43 -5.67 -7.68
CA LEU A 185 -4.69 -4.45 -6.93
C LEU A 185 -3.91 -4.37 -5.62
N THR A 186 -3.71 -3.15 -5.17
CA THR A 186 -3.40 -2.82 -3.78
C THR A 186 -4.72 -2.48 -3.10
N TYR A 187 -5.16 -3.35 -2.20
CA TYR A 187 -6.36 -3.11 -1.40
C TYR A 187 -6.11 -1.98 -0.41
N GLU A 188 -7.00 -1.00 -0.39
CA GLU A 188 -6.93 0.13 0.53
C GLU A 188 -8.31 0.52 1.05
N PRO A 189 -8.64 0.17 2.31
CA PRO A 189 -9.96 0.39 2.90
C PRO A 189 -10.33 1.87 3.02
N ALA A 190 -9.37 2.73 3.33
CA ALA A 190 -9.62 4.15 3.51
C ALA A 190 -10.13 4.84 2.23
N ASN A 191 -9.61 4.48 1.06
CA ASN A 191 -10.12 5.01 -0.20
C ASN A 191 -11.50 4.44 -0.57
N LEU A 192 -11.77 3.18 -0.25
CA LEU A 192 -13.12 2.61 -0.42
C LEU A 192 -14.14 3.35 0.46
N GLU A 193 -13.81 3.63 1.72
CA GLU A 193 -14.66 4.41 2.63
C GLU A 193 -14.94 5.81 2.08
N LEU A 194 -13.94 6.53 1.55
CA LEU A 194 -14.11 7.83 0.89
C LEU A 194 -15.06 7.75 -0.31
N CYS A 195 -15.03 6.64 -1.03
CA CYS A 195 -15.91 6.38 -2.17
C CYS A 195 -17.31 5.89 -1.76
N GLY A 196 -17.59 5.74 -0.46
CA GLY A 196 -18.88 5.25 0.05
C GLY A 196 -19.06 3.74 -0.14
N GLU A 197 -17.99 3.02 -0.41
CA GLU A 197 -17.99 1.57 -0.61
C GLU A 197 -17.70 0.83 0.71
N PRO A 198 -18.28 -0.35 0.93
CA PRO A 198 -17.89 -1.19 2.05
C PRO A 198 -16.46 -1.71 1.86
N TYR A 199 -15.72 -1.83 2.96
CA TYR A 199 -14.33 -2.29 2.93
C TYR A 199 -14.04 -3.50 3.81
N GLY A 200 -15.04 -4.03 4.53
CA GLY A 200 -14.90 -5.16 5.44
C GLY A 200 -14.76 -6.51 4.72
N ARG A 201 -15.04 -7.58 5.46
CA ARG A 201 -14.84 -8.98 5.07
C ARG A 201 -15.33 -9.31 3.66
N ALA A 202 -16.58 -8.99 3.34
CA ALA A 202 -17.17 -9.36 2.04
C ALA A 202 -16.40 -8.74 0.86
N THR A 203 -15.90 -7.52 1.01
CA THR A 203 -15.09 -6.84 0.00
C THR A 203 -13.71 -7.48 -0.14
N ILE A 204 -13.07 -7.81 0.99
CA ILE A 204 -11.74 -8.47 0.98
C ILE A 204 -11.85 -9.84 0.32
N GLU A 205 -12.87 -10.64 0.67
CA GLU A 205 -13.11 -11.97 0.06
C GLU A 205 -13.28 -11.88 -1.47
N ARG A 206 -13.96 -10.87 -1.96
CA ARG A 206 -14.15 -10.64 -3.39
C ARG A 206 -12.88 -10.21 -4.12
N PHE A 207 -12.06 -9.39 -3.46
CA PHE A 207 -10.80 -8.91 -4.03
C PHE A 207 -9.63 -9.89 -3.85
N ALA A 208 -9.72 -10.84 -2.92
CA ALA A 208 -8.63 -11.74 -2.52
C ALA A 208 -7.84 -12.35 -3.70
N PRO A 209 -8.48 -12.84 -4.81
CA PRO A 209 -7.74 -13.39 -5.95
C PRO A 209 -6.84 -12.39 -6.68
N HIS A 210 -7.01 -11.09 -6.42
CA HIS A 210 -6.32 -10.00 -7.12
C HIS A 210 -5.44 -9.16 -6.21
N VAL A 211 -5.46 -9.38 -4.89
CA VAL A 211 -4.71 -8.55 -3.93
C VAL A 211 -3.24 -8.93 -3.94
N PHE A 212 -2.38 -8.02 -4.39
CA PHE A 212 -0.92 -8.18 -4.37
C PHE A 212 -0.25 -7.43 -3.23
N ASN A 213 -0.93 -6.42 -2.67
CA ASN A 213 -0.48 -5.65 -1.52
C ASN A 213 -1.68 -5.07 -0.78
N VAL A 214 -1.52 -4.80 0.49
CA VAL A 214 -2.52 -4.11 1.32
C VAL A 214 -1.92 -2.80 1.80
N TYR A 215 -2.62 -1.69 1.57
CA TYR A 215 -2.29 -0.38 2.13
C TYR A 215 -3.22 -0.08 3.30
N LEU A 216 -2.63 0.31 4.41
CA LEU A 216 -3.36 0.77 5.58
C LEU A 216 -3.00 2.22 5.85
N GLN A 217 -3.98 3.09 5.71
CA GLN A 217 -4.01 4.46 6.22
C GLN A 217 -5.32 4.68 6.98
N ASN A 218 -5.35 5.65 7.87
CA ASN A 218 -6.48 5.87 8.75
C ASN A 218 -7.05 7.28 8.62
N GLN A 219 -8.36 7.40 8.82
CA GLN A 219 -9.09 8.65 8.69
C GLN A 219 -10.41 8.60 9.47
N ARG A 220 -10.96 9.77 9.73
CA ARG A 220 -12.33 9.93 10.24
C ARG A 220 -13.13 10.78 9.28
N LEU A 221 -14.28 10.27 8.85
CA LEU A 221 -15.21 11.04 8.02
C LEU A 221 -16.19 11.80 8.92
N HIS A 222 -16.23 13.11 8.82
CA HIS A 222 -17.25 13.92 9.49
C HIS A 222 -17.40 15.30 8.81
N PRO A 223 -18.60 15.91 8.87
CA PRO A 223 -18.90 17.13 8.11
C PRO A 223 -18.02 18.35 8.46
N ALA A 224 -17.47 18.40 9.67
CA ALA A 224 -16.62 19.51 10.13
C ALA A 224 -15.12 19.25 9.95
N ALA A 225 -14.74 18.18 9.23
CA ALA A 225 -13.35 17.86 8.96
C ALA A 225 -12.66 18.93 8.11
N LYS A 226 -11.34 19.08 8.31
CA LYS A 226 -10.56 20.16 7.66
C LYS A 226 -10.06 19.81 6.27
N SER A 227 -9.86 18.53 6.01
CA SER A 227 -9.39 18.03 4.70
C SER A 227 -10.58 17.65 3.83
N LEU A 228 -10.40 17.75 2.52
CA LEU A 228 -11.43 17.41 1.55
C LEU A 228 -10.83 16.48 0.50
N MET A 229 -11.45 15.32 0.30
CA MET A 229 -11.14 14.43 -0.81
C MET A 229 -12.22 14.56 -1.88
N VAL A 230 -11.78 14.63 -3.13
CA VAL A 230 -12.69 14.62 -4.29
C VAL A 230 -12.72 13.24 -4.88
N THR A 231 -13.90 12.66 -5.00
CA THR A 231 -14.16 11.38 -5.67
C THR A 231 -15.08 11.58 -6.88
N TRP A 232 -15.10 10.66 -7.82
CA TRP A 232 -16.06 10.69 -8.91
C TRP A 232 -17.43 10.15 -8.50
N CYS A 233 -17.43 9.10 -7.67
CA CYS A 233 -18.66 8.40 -7.30
C CYS A 233 -19.38 9.02 -6.09
N ASN A 234 -18.66 9.69 -5.17
CA ASN A 234 -19.21 10.21 -3.90
C ASN A 234 -18.97 11.73 -3.72
N GLY A 235 -18.50 12.43 -4.77
CA GLY A 235 -18.28 13.88 -4.74
C GLY A 235 -17.18 14.30 -3.76
N ASN A 236 -17.45 15.38 -3.02
CA ASN A 236 -16.53 15.97 -2.04
C ASN A 236 -16.76 15.36 -0.67
N VAL A 237 -15.76 14.65 -0.14
CA VAL A 237 -15.83 13.96 1.14
C VAL A 237 -14.90 14.61 2.15
N PRO A 238 -15.43 15.26 3.20
CA PRO A 238 -14.62 15.82 4.28
C PRO A 238 -14.09 14.71 5.20
N PHE A 239 -12.82 14.81 5.56
CA PHE A 239 -12.16 13.84 6.43
C PHE A 239 -11.01 14.47 7.22
N ASP A 240 -10.70 13.89 8.38
CA ASP A 240 -9.46 14.15 9.10
C ASP A 240 -8.58 12.89 9.03
N GLN A 241 -7.32 13.10 8.64
CA GLN A 241 -6.33 12.04 8.68
C GLN A 241 -5.87 11.82 10.12
N ILE A 242 -5.79 10.56 10.51
CA ILE A 242 -5.24 10.11 11.80
C ILE A 242 -4.24 8.98 11.56
N ALA A 243 -3.40 8.66 12.55
CA ALA A 243 -2.46 7.55 12.43
C ALA A 243 -3.18 6.18 12.50
N VAL A 244 -2.61 5.15 11.89
CA VAL A 244 -3.19 3.79 11.86
C VAL A 244 -3.52 3.27 13.27
N HIS A 245 -2.69 3.58 14.27
CA HIS A 245 -2.91 3.16 15.65
C HIS A 245 -3.99 3.97 16.41
N GLU A 246 -4.47 5.08 15.84
CA GLU A 246 -5.48 5.91 16.50
C GLU A 246 -6.89 5.35 16.31
N PRO A 247 -7.73 5.30 17.36
CA PRO A 247 -9.09 4.74 17.28
C PRO A 247 -10.06 5.65 16.54
N GLY A 248 -11.19 5.09 16.12
CA GLY A 248 -12.35 5.82 15.60
C GLY A 248 -12.26 6.17 14.10
N GLY A 249 -11.48 5.43 13.35
CA GLY A 249 -11.43 5.43 11.89
C GLY A 249 -11.74 4.04 11.33
N ILE A 250 -10.91 3.59 10.40
CA ILE A 250 -11.01 2.29 9.73
C ILE A 250 -10.97 1.13 10.74
N ASP A 251 -11.81 0.12 10.55
CA ASP A 251 -11.85 -1.10 11.38
C ASP A 251 -10.72 -2.07 10.99
N PHE A 252 -9.49 -1.77 11.45
CA PHE A 252 -8.35 -2.64 11.21
C PHE A 252 -8.46 -4.01 11.87
N PRO A 253 -9.05 -4.19 13.07
CA PRO A 253 -9.34 -5.50 13.62
C PRO A 253 -10.09 -6.43 12.66
N GLU A 254 -11.21 -5.98 12.06
CA GLU A 254 -11.96 -6.77 11.08
C GLU A 254 -11.11 -7.12 9.85
N ILE A 255 -10.38 -6.13 9.32
CA ILE A 255 -9.52 -6.31 8.15
C ILE A 255 -8.44 -7.35 8.42
N MET A 256 -7.70 -7.20 9.53
CA MET A 256 -6.59 -8.10 9.86
C MET A 256 -7.08 -9.52 10.15
N GLN A 257 -8.20 -9.68 10.86
CA GLN A 257 -8.84 -10.99 11.07
C GLN A 257 -9.23 -11.65 9.75
N THR A 258 -9.77 -10.87 8.82
CA THR A 258 -10.19 -11.39 7.51
C THR A 258 -8.98 -11.83 6.67
N LEU A 259 -7.90 -11.03 6.64
CA LEU A 259 -6.67 -11.41 5.93
C LEU A 259 -6.08 -12.70 6.50
N VAL A 260 -6.03 -12.86 7.81
CA VAL A 260 -5.58 -14.09 8.48
C VAL A 260 -6.49 -15.28 8.11
N ALA A 261 -7.81 -15.11 8.18
CA ALA A 261 -8.77 -16.16 7.86
C ALA A 261 -8.69 -16.64 6.39
N LEU A 262 -8.28 -15.75 5.47
CA LEU A 262 -8.07 -16.06 4.05
C LEU A 262 -6.67 -16.63 3.76
N GLY A 263 -5.79 -16.74 4.76
CA GLY A 263 -4.41 -17.20 4.57
C GLY A 263 -3.57 -16.21 3.74
N TYR A 264 -3.84 -14.91 3.82
CA TYR A 264 -3.03 -13.91 3.12
C TYR A 264 -1.60 -13.89 3.67
N ASP A 265 -0.63 -14.18 2.82
CA ASP A 265 0.80 -14.25 3.14
C ASP A 265 1.63 -13.10 2.52
N GLY A 266 0.93 -12.17 1.88
CA GLY A 266 1.53 -11.02 1.20
C GLY A 266 1.99 -9.91 2.15
N THR A 267 2.15 -8.73 1.58
CA THR A 267 2.63 -7.56 2.32
C THR A 267 1.47 -6.67 2.78
N VAL A 268 1.50 -6.32 4.06
CA VAL A 268 0.67 -5.27 4.66
C VAL A 268 1.56 -4.04 4.86
N THR A 269 1.22 -2.96 4.19
CA THR A 269 2.03 -1.73 4.15
C THR A 269 1.32 -0.61 4.89
N ILE A 270 1.97 -0.05 5.90
CA ILE A 270 1.53 1.20 6.53
C ILE A 270 1.76 2.33 5.54
N HIS A 271 0.67 3.00 5.11
CA HIS A 271 0.66 4.01 4.05
C HIS A 271 0.20 5.38 4.54
N ASP A 272 0.36 5.66 5.82
CA ASP A 272 0.00 6.95 6.41
C ASP A 272 0.79 8.10 5.79
N ALA A 273 0.14 9.24 5.59
CA ALA A 273 0.84 10.48 5.35
C ALA A 273 1.45 11.01 6.65
N SER A 274 2.52 11.77 6.53
CA SER A 274 3.20 12.35 7.69
C SER A 274 2.28 13.31 8.46
N LEU A 275 2.14 13.01 9.76
CA LEU A 275 1.55 13.90 10.77
C LEU A 275 2.64 14.71 11.51
N GLY A 276 3.86 14.77 10.97
CA GLY A 276 5.02 15.45 11.57
C GLY A 276 5.81 14.59 12.57
N ARG A 277 5.46 13.32 12.76
CA ARG A 277 6.05 12.41 13.74
C ARG A 277 6.40 11.05 13.12
N PRO A 278 7.13 10.98 11.99
CA PRO A 278 7.27 9.74 11.22
C PRO A 278 7.89 8.58 12.04
N ARG A 279 8.84 8.86 12.96
CA ARG A 279 9.46 7.83 13.81
C ARG A 279 8.48 7.28 14.84
N GLU A 280 7.77 8.17 15.54
CA GLU A 280 6.78 7.78 16.55
C GLU A 280 5.60 7.03 15.91
N ASP A 281 5.05 7.58 14.84
CA ASP A 281 3.90 6.98 14.16
C ASP A 281 4.27 5.61 13.54
N ALA A 282 5.45 5.46 12.95
CA ALA A 282 5.93 4.16 12.46
C ALA A 282 6.02 3.12 13.58
N ALA A 283 6.58 3.49 14.74
CA ALA A 283 6.71 2.59 15.88
C ALA A 283 5.35 2.15 16.44
N ARG A 284 4.45 3.12 16.68
CA ARG A 284 3.12 2.85 17.26
C ARG A 284 2.22 2.07 16.29
N ASN A 285 2.25 2.40 15.00
CA ASN A 285 1.50 1.68 13.98
C ASN A 285 1.98 0.22 13.85
N ALA A 286 3.30 -0.02 13.86
CA ALA A 286 3.83 -1.38 13.83
C ALA A 286 3.42 -2.21 15.07
N ALA A 287 3.52 -1.62 16.25
CA ALA A 287 3.10 -2.27 17.50
C ALA A 287 1.60 -2.59 17.49
N TYR A 288 0.78 -1.66 17.01
CA TYR A 288 -0.67 -1.84 16.89
C TYR A 288 -1.02 -2.99 15.93
N LEU A 289 -0.48 -3.01 14.72
CA LEU A 289 -0.80 -4.08 13.77
C LEU A 289 -0.32 -5.46 14.26
N ARG A 290 0.82 -5.52 14.97
CA ARG A 290 1.29 -6.77 15.59
C ARG A 290 0.42 -7.25 16.75
N SER A 291 -0.35 -6.36 17.38
CA SER A 291 -1.36 -6.76 18.37
C SER A 291 -2.61 -7.38 17.74
N LEU A 292 -2.85 -7.15 16.44
CA LEU A 292 -4.00 -7.66 15.70
C LEU A 292 -3.71 -8.95 14.93
N ALA A 293 -2.47 -9.17 14.48
CA ALA A 293 -2.10 -10.33 13.69
C ALA A 293 -0.62 -10.67 13.84
N ARG A 294 -0.25 -11.92 13.50
CA ARG A 294 1.15 -12.34 13.43
C ARG A 294 1.76 -11.95 12.11
N PHE A 295 3.01 -11.48 12.17
CA PHE A 295 3.86 -11.21 11.00
C PHE A 295 5.07 -12.12 11.03
N ALA A 296 5.66 -12.39 9.88
CA ALA A 296 6.89 -13.16 9.76
C ALA A 296 8.00 -12.60 10.67
N PRO A 297 8.89 -13.42 11.20
CA PRO A 297 10.08 -12.93 11.89
C PRO A 297 10.96 -12.10 10.94
N VAL A 298 11.52 -10.99 11.43
CA VAL A 298 12.51 -10.22 10.66
C VAL A 298 13.85 -10.95 10.67
N GLY A 299 14.50 -11.08 9.51
CA GLY A 299 15.83 -11.72 9.39
C GLY A 299 15.82 -13.17 8.93
N GLN A 300 14.66 -13.81 8.70
CA GLN A 300 14.60 -15.08 7.97
C GLN A 300 14.39 -14.78 6.47
N SER A 301 15.47 -14.86 5.68
CA SER A 301 15.32 -14.99 4.23
C SER A 301 14.66 -16.35 4.00
N VAL A 302 13.40 -16.33 3.54
CA VAL A 302 12.82 -17.54 2.96
C VAL A 302 13.60 -17.80 1.69
N ALA A 303 14.46 -18.82 1.73
CA ALA A 303 15.08 -19.32 0.53
C ALA A 303 13.95 -19.81 -0.40
N SER A 304 13.79 -19.10 -1.52
CA SER A 304 12.93 -19.48 -2.63
C SER A 304 13.56 -20.61 -3.42
#